data_2917954a6356a864b85877a0fff17266
#
_entry.id   2917954a6356a864b85877a0fff17266
#
_cell.length_a   1.000
_cell.length_b   1.000
_cell.length_c   1.000
_cell.angle_alpha   90.00
_cell.angle_beta   90.00
_cell.angle_gamma   90.00
#
_symmetry.space_group_name_H-M   'P 1'
#
loop_
_entity.id
_entity.type
_entity.pdbx_description
1 polymer ?
#
loop_
_entity_poly.entity_id
_entity_poly.type
_entity_poly.pdbx_seq_one_letter_code
_entity_poly.pdbx_strand_id
1 'polypeptide(L)'
;MLFRSLPLGSTVLSFAFAAMVFDQWWQRRHAFQLVWAIGLLWYGIGAGCEFVGSAFGWSEPLYRTWYLIGALFVAAYLGAGTVYLLSKTRFGYFVGVTFLIGGALSLAATSKYPGSTTAGIATGSVAVLGAIAVITATAVRRRLAAHIAMGVLIAGSVIGAYLILTAGLDAPGWVVDPNTHVPVGSAFPGYVRVLTPAFNVAGALCLVFGAIFSAYVYMPKRKLLRAKVNVPVLAQLYGAAAVAVNFVVSLPAATKALLNGKLNSRVPATLLIAVGAFIPGVTSGLNRFGVTWSFFLGELLGVLLIFGGFLVSEEVFRNVRIGGTIWSRSPSGGAPAPNRTRGS
;
A
#
# COMPACT_ATOMS: atom_id res chain seq x y z
N MET A 1 -26.14 -10.26 -10.01
CA MET A 1 -26.29 -9.23 -8.95
C MET A 1 -25.05 -9.11 -8.06
N LEU A 2 -24.47 -10.21 -7.59
CA LEU A 2 -23.30 -10.18 -6.68
C LEU A 2 -22.11 -9.34 -7.20
N PHE A 3 -21.72 -9.50 -8.46
CA PHE A 3 -20.60 -8.77 -9.06
C PHE A 3 -20.82 -7.26 -9.24
N ARG A 4 -22.06 -6.78 -9.12
CA ARG A 4 -22.38 -5.33 -9.11
C ARG A 4 -22.38 -4.76 -7.69
N SER A 5 -22.74 -5.56 -6.68
CA SER A 5 -22.75 -5.11 -5.28
C SER A 5 -21.38 -5.07 -4.62
N LEU A 6 -20.42 -5.92 -5.04
CA LEU A 6 -19.08 -5.95 -4.48
C LEU A 6 -18.33 -4.62 -4.68
N PRO A 7 -18.24 -4.06 -5.90
CA PRO A 7 -17.59 -2.76 -6.10
C PRO A 7 -18.29 -1.61 -5.36
N LEU A 8 -19.62 -1.64 -5.25
CA LEU A 8 -20.36 -0.66 -4.45
C LEU A 8 -19.97 -0.74 -2.98
N GLY A 9 -19.90 -1.95 -2.42
CA GLY A 9 -19.44 -2.16 -1.06
C GLY A 9 -18.01 -1.65 -0.83
N SER A 10 -17.10 -1.94 -1.76
CA SER A 10 -15.72 -1.43 -1.74
C SER A 10 -15.68 0.09 -1.80
N THR A 11 -16.51 0.71 -2.64
CA THR A 11 -16.62 2.17 -2.80
C THR A 11 -17.04 2.83 -1.48
N VAL A 12 -18.18 2.40 -0.93
CA VAL A 12 -18.73 2.99 0.30
C VAL A 12 -17.77 2.83 1.47
N LEU A 13 -17.22 1.63 1.63
CA LEU A 13 -16.27 1.35 2.71
C LEU A 13 -14.99 2.18 2.57
N SER A 14 -14.45 2.30 1.36
CA SER A 14 -13.23 3.07 1.11
C SER A 14 -13.42 4.57 1.37
N PHE A 15 -14.55 5.16 0.96
CA PHE A 15 -14.85 6.56 1.26
C PHE A 15 -15.07 6.79 2.75
N ALA A 16 -15.79 5.91 3.45
CA ALA A 16 -15.95 6.00 4.89
C ALA A 16 -14.59 5.92 5.61
N PHE A 17 -13.74 5.00 5.18
CA PHE A 17 -12.40 4.83 5.73
C PHE A 17 -11.50 6.04 5.40
N ALA A 18 -11.53 6.55 4.17
CA ALA A 18 -10.80 7.76 3.80
C ALA A 18 -11.20 8.96 4.67
N ALA A 19 -12.50 9.15 4.91
CA ALA A 19 -13.02 10.20 5.77
C ALA A 19 -12.53 10.06 7.21
N MET A 20 -12.53 8.85 7.78
CA MET A 20 -12.03 8.59 9.14
C MET A 20 -10.52 8.87 9.26
N VAL A 21 -9.71 8.47 8.28
CA VAL A 21 -8.26 8.72 8.28
C VAL A 21 -7.98 10.21 8.07
N PHE A 22 -8.78 10.88 7.23
CA PHE A 22 -8.68 12.32 7.02
C PHE A 22 -9.04 13.11 8.29
N ASP A 23 -10.11 12.73 9.01
CA ASP A 23 -10.46 13.34 10.31
C ASP A 23 -9.31 13.18 11.32
N GLN A 24 -8.69 12.01 11.39
CA GLN A 24 -7.50 11.83 12.24
C GLN A 24 -6.33 12.72 11.81
N TRP A 25 -6.12 12.89 10.50
CA TRP A 25 -5.11 13.84 10.03
C TRP A 25 -5.46 15.27 10.43
N TRP A 26 -6.72 15.65 10.32
CA TRP A 26 -7.17 16.99 10.71
C TRP A 26 -6.84 17.30 12.16
N GLN A 27 -6.99 16.30 13.03
CA GLN A 27 -6.71 16.44 14.47
C GLN A 27 -5.22 16.35 14.81
N ARG A 28 -4.46 15.47 14.16
CA ARG A 28 -3.07 15.13 14.55
C ARG A 28 -2.00 15.67 13.62
N ARG A 29 -2.35 16.08 12.41
CA ARG A 29 -1.45 16.65 11.38
C ARG A 29 -0.25 15.78 10.99
N HIS A 30 -0.36 14.45 11.09
CA HIS A 30 0.70 13.56 10.63
C HIS A 30 0.63 13.33 9.12
N ALA A 31 1.72 13.58 8.39
CA ALA A 31 1.77 13.46 6.93
C ALA A 31 1.33 12.09 6.39
N PHE A 32 1.68 11.00 7.08
CA PHE A 32 1.28 9.65 6.67
C PHE A 32 -0.24 9.46 6.64
N GLN A 33 -0.98 10.09 7.54
CA GLN A 33 -2.45 10.00 7.56
C GLN A 33 -3.06 10.70 6.34
N LEU A 34 -2.57 11.88 5.98
CA LEU A 34 -3.03 12.58 4.77
C LEU A 34 -2.78 11.75 3.52
N VAL A 35 -1.58 11.19 3.38
CA VAL A 35 -1.22 10.40 2.20
C VAL A 35 -2.05 9.11 2.13
N TRP A 36 -2.31 8.46 3.27
CA TRP A 36 -3.23 7.31 3.32
C TRP A 36 -4.68 7.69 3.00
N ALA A 37 -5.17 8.83 3.52
CA ALA A 37 -6.51 9.30 3.17
C ALA A 37 -6.67 9.54 1.66
N ILE A 38 -5.65 10.11 1.02
CA ILE A 38 -5.60 10.27 -0.45
C ILE A 38 -5.57 8.90 -1.15
N GLY A 39 -4.76 7.96 -0.69
CA GLY A 39 -4.71 6.60 -1.26
C GLY A 39 -6.04 5.84 -1.14
N LEU A 40 -6.75 6.00 0.00
CA LEU A 40 -8.08 5.43 0.22
C LEU A 40 -9.15 6.13 -0.62
N LEU A 41 -9.03 7.44 -0.83
CA LEU A 41 -9.89 8.20 -1.74
C LEU A 41 -9.74 7.66 -3.17
N TRP A 42 -8.52 7.44 -3.65
CA TRP A 42 -8.26 6.79 -4.93
C TRP A 42 -8.86 5.39 -4.99
N TYR A 43 -8.73 4.61 -3.91
CA TYR A 43 -9.35 3.27 -3.85
C TYR A 43 -10.86 3.35 -4.02
N GLY A 44 -11.53 4.27 -3.31
CA GLY A 44 -12.97 4.48 -3.42
C GLY A 44 -13.41 4.93 -4.82
N ILE A 45 -12.63 5.82 -5.48
CA ILE A 45 -12.93 6.26 -6.85
C ILE A 45 -12.73 5.11 -7.84
N GLY A 46 -11.65 4.32 -7.70
CA GLY A 46 -11.40 3.13 -8.53
C GLY A 46 -12.53 2.12 -8.46
N ALA A 47 -12.92 1.70 -7.26
CA ALA A 47 -14.05 0.82 -7.03
C ALA A 47 -15.39 1.44 -7.49
N GLY A 48 -15.55 2.77 -7.37
CA GLY A 48 -16.69 3.51 -7.91
C GLY A 48 -16.80 3.43 -9.42
N CYS A 49 -15.66 3.54 -10.13
CA CYS A 49 -15.61 3.34 -11.58
C CYS A 49 -16.04 1.91 -11.96
N GLU A 50 -15.64 0.92 -11.19
CA GLU A 50 -16.02 -0.49 -11.40
C GLU A 50 -17.51 -0.71 -11.16
N PHE A 51 -18.07 -0.12 -10.11
CA PHE A 51 -19.52 -0.15 -9.87
C PHE A 51 -20.28 0.48 -11.03
N VAL A 52 -19.90 1.69 -11.45
CA VAL A 52 -20.57 2.40 -12.55
C VAL A 52 -20.42 1.60 -13.85
N GLY A 53 -19.21 1.12 -14.15
CA GLY A 53 -18.94 0.32 -15.36
C GLY A 53 -19.71 -0.99 -15.39
N SER A 54 -19.80 -1.71 -14.26
CA SER A 54 -20.52 -2.99 -14.17
C SER A 54 -22.03 -2.82 -14.14
N ALA A 55 -22.55 -1.71 -13.62
CA ALA A 55 -23.99 -1.45 -13.50
C ALA A 55 -24.60 -0.78 -14.74
N PHE A 56 -23.89 0.18 -15.34
CA PHE A 56 -24.40 1.06 -16.39
C PHE A 56 -23.62 0.95 -17.72
N GLY A 57 -22.54 0.18 -17.74
CA GLY A 57 -21.67 0.01 -18.89
C GLY A 57 -20.41 0.88 -18.84
N TRP A 58 -19.37 0.42 -19.55
CA TRP A 58 -18.07 1.09 -19.63
C TRP A 58 -18.06 2.11 -20.76
N SER A 59 -17.62 3.32 -20.42
CA SER A 59 -17.28 4.37 -21.38
C SER A 59 -15.77 4.62 -21.40
N GLU A 60 -15.25 5.23 -22.45
CA GLU A 60 -13.82 5.52 -22.55
C GLU A 60 -13.31 6.40 -21.41
N PRO A 61 -13.95 7.52 -21.01
CA PRO A 61 -13.51 8.31 -19.86
C PRO A 61 -13.50 7.51 -18.56
N LEU A 62 -14.51 6.65 -18.35
CA LEU A 62 -14.60 5.80 -17.17
C LEU A 62 -13.47 4.78 -17.13
N TYR A 63 -13.18 4.14 -18.26
CA TYR A 63 -12.08 3.17 -18.39
C TYR A 63 -10.71 3.82 -18.16
N ARG A 64 -10.47 5.01 -18.72
CA ARG A 64 -9.23 5.78 -18.52
C ARG A 64 -9.04 6.16 -17.06
N THR A 65 -10.10 6.66 -16.41
CA THR A 65 -10.08 7.03 -14.98
C THR A 65 -9.82 5.81 -14.10
N TRP A 66 -10.52 4.72 -14.34
CA TRP A 66 -10.32 3.46 -13.62
C TRP A 66 -8.88 2.94 -13.75
N TYR A 67 -8.35 2.93 -14.97
CA TYR A 67 -7.00 2.46 -15.21
C TYR A 67 -5.94 3.36 -14.56
N LEU A 68 -6.08 4.69 -14.70
CA LEU A 68 -5.19 5.64 -14.06
C LEU A 68 -5.11 5.42 -12.54
N ILE A 69 -6.26 5.32 -11.93
CA ILE A 69 -6.37 5.20 -10.47
C ILE A 69 -5.90 3.82 -10.00
N GLY A 70 -6.44 2.75 -10.55
CA GLY A 70 -6.15 1.38 -10.12
C GLY A 70 -4.73 0.95 -10.45
N ALA A 71 -4.23 1.29 -11.65
CA ALA A 71 -2.91 0.86 -12.09
C ALA A 71 -1.75 1.73 -11.57
N LEU A 72 -1.98 3.03 -11.31
CA LEU A 72 -0.91 3.94 -10.91
C LEU A 72 -1.06 4.46 -9.48
N PHE A 73 -2.26 4.84 -9.03
CA PHE A 73 -2.38 5.67 -7.84
C PHE A 73 -2.59 4.88 -6.55
N VAL A 74 -3.52 3.93 -6.51
CA VAL A 74 -3.95 3.27 -5.27
C VAL A 74 -2.78 2.71 -4.47
N ALA A 75 -2.07 1.74 -5.03
CA ALA A 75 -0.96 1.08 -4.33
C ALA A 75 0.20 2.05 -4.03
N ALA A 76 0.49 2.96 -4.97
CA ALA A 76 1.59 3.90 -4.84
C ALA A 76 1.36 4.90 -3.70
N TYR A 77 0.17 5.49 -3.59
CA TYR A 77 -0.14 6.45 -2.51
C TYR A 77 -0.30 5.75 -1.15
N LEU A 78 -0.93 4.57 -1.08
CA LEU A 78 -0.98 3.80 0.16
C LEU A 78 0.42 3.39 0.62
N GLY A 79 1.28 2.96 -0.31
CA GLY A 79 2.68 2.67 -0.05
C GLY A 79 3.46 3.90 0.43
N ALA A 80 3.28 5.06 -0.22
CA ALA A 80 3.91 6.31 0.18
C ALA A 80 3.49 6.76 1.60
N GLY A 81 2.24 6.57 1.98
CA GLY A 81 1.79 6.79 3.36
C GLY A 81 2.58 5.94 4.37
N THR A 82 2.82 4.67 4.03
CA THR A 82 3.65 3.77 4.85
C THR A 82 5.11 4.22 4.90
N VAL A 83 5.66 4.75 3.80
CA VAL A 83 7.01 5.35 3.78
C VAL A 83 7.10 6.54 4.75
N TYR A 84 6.08 7.40 4.78
CA TYR A 84 6.00 8.50 5.74
C TYR A 84 5.88 8.01 7.19
N LEU A 85 5.07 6.99 7.46
CA LEU A 85 4.93 6.39 8.79
C LEU A 85 6.28 5.89 9.31
N LEU A 86 7.07 5.25 8.45
CA LEU A 86 8.36 4.66 8.78
C LEU A 86 9.55 5.58 8.52
N SER A 87 9.33 6.86 8.20
CA SER A 87 10.35 7.84 7.78
C SER A 87 11.46 8.11 8.82
N LYS A 88 11.21 7.83 10.10
CA LYS A 88 12.22 7.92 11.17
C LYS A 88 13.13 6.69 11.26
N THR A 89 12.79 5.61 10.57
CA THR A 89 13.52 4.35 10.56
C THR A 89 14.51 4.27 9.38
N ARG A 90 15.15 3.13 9.20
CA ARG A 90 15.97 2.82 8.03
C ARG A 90 15.16 2.24 6.86
N PHE A 91 13.83 2.33 6.91
CA PHE A 91 12.94 1.78 5.89
C PHE A 91 13.17 2.40 4.49
N GLY A 92 13.72 3.60 4.40
CA GLY A 92 14.09 4.23 3.12
C GLY A 92 15.05 3.41 2.25
N TYR A 93 15.93 2.59 2.85
CA TYR A 93 16.76 1.65 2.07
C TYR A 93 15.90 0.61 1.35
N PHE A 94 14.87 0.11 2.03
CA PHE A 94 13.91 -0.82 1.43
C PHE A 94 13.10 -0.13 0.31
N VAL A 95 12.70 1.13 0.52
CA VAL A 95 12.03 1.93 -0.53
C VAL A 95 12.90 2.04 -1.78
N GLY A 96 14.21 2.28 -1.63
CA GLY A 96 15.13 2.27 -2.77
C GLY A 96 15.13 0.93 -3.51
N VAL A 97 15.11 -0.19 -2.78
CA VAL A 97 14.99 -1.53 -3.39
C VAL A 97 13.67 -1.70 -4.13
N THR A 98 12.54 -1.22 -3.58
CA THR A 98 11.24 -1.32 -4.28
C THR A 98 11.21 -0.51 -5.57
N PHE A 99 11.89 0.64 -5.61
CA PHE A 99 12.05 1.44 -6.84
C PHE A 99 12.84 0.65 -7.90
N LEU A 100 13.95 0.01 -7.51
CA LEU A 100 14.74 -0.81 -8.42
C LEU A 100 13.92 -2.00 -8.96
N ILE A 101 13.17 -2.69 -8.09
CA ILE A 101 12.29 -3.80 -8.51
C ILE A 101 11.22 -3.28 -9.49
N GLY A 102 10.52 -2.20 -9.16
CA GLY A 102 9.50 -1.61 -10.02
C GLY A 102 10.06 -1.19 -11.38
N GLY A 103 11.22 -0.52 -11.39
CA GLY A 103 11.91 -0.13 -12.61
C GLY A 103 12.39 -1.32 -13.45
N ALA A 104 12.97 -2.34 -12.83
CA ALA A 104 13.38 -3.57 -13.52
C ALA A 104 12.18 -4.31 -14.14
N LEU A 105 11.06 -4.38 -13.44
CA LEU A 105 9.83 -4.98 -13.96
C LEU A 105 9.23 -4.14 -15.09
N SER A 106 9.32 -2.80 -15.02
CA SER A 106 8.92 -1.91 -16.12
C SER A 106 9.78 -2.15 -17.37
N LEU A 107 11.09 -2.31 -17.19
CA LEU A 107 11.99 -2.64 -18.28
C LEU A 107 11.72 -4.05 -18.83
N ALA A 108 11.53 -5.05 -17.98
CA ALA A 108 11.20 -6.41 -18.40
C ALA A 108 9.86 -6.47 -19.16
N ALA A 109 8.89 -5.64 -18.79
CA ALA A 109 7.59 -5.57 -19.47
C ALA A 109 7.70 -5.11 -20.94
N THR A 110 8.79 -4.47 -21.35
CA THR A 110 9.00 -4.06 -22.77
C THR A 110 9.08 -5.25 -23.71
N SER A 111 9.50 -6.41 -23.24
CA SER A 111 9.52 -7.65 -24.03
C SER A 111 8.10 -8.13 -24.42
N LYS A 112 7.11 -7.79 -23.57
CA LYS A 112 5.70 -8.13 -23.82
C LYS A 112 4.99 -7.07 -24.67
N TYR A 113 5.47 -5.83 -24.68
CA TYR A 113 4.81 -4.69 -25.33
C TYR A 113 5.72 -4.08 -26.38
N PRO A 114 5.60 -4.47 -27.68
CA PRO A 114 6.40 -3.89 -28.77
C PRO A 114 6.28 -2.36 -28.82
N GLY A 115 7.39 -1.69 -29.19
CA GLY A 115 7.43 -0.23 -29.26
C GLY A 115 7.51 0.52 -27.93
N SER A 116 7.58 -0.19 -26.80
CA SER A 116 7.61 0.45 -25.47
C SER A 116 9.02 0.56 -24.86
N THR A 117 10.07 0.16 -25.58
CA THR A 117 11.45 0.11 -25.06
C THR A 117 11.92 1.44 -24.50
N THR A 118 11.71 2.55 -25.24
CA THR A 118 12.10 3.90 -24.77
C THR A 118 11.40 4.26 -23.46
N ALA A 119 10.09 4.02 -23.35
CA ALA A 119 9.34 4.27 -22.13
C ALA A 119 9.80 3.39 -20.97
N GLY A 120 10.10 2.12 -21.22
CA GLY A 120 10.64 1.20 -20.22
C GLY A 120 12.02 1.64 -19.71
N ILE A 121 12.92 2.06 -20.62
CA ILE A 121 14.25 2.59 -20.26
C ILE A 121 14.09 3.88 -19.46
N ALA A 122 13.23 4.82 -19.90
CA ALA A 122 12.99 6.07 -19.18
C ALA A 122 12.47 5.79 -17.75
N THR A 123 11.47 4.92 -17.61
CA THR A 123 10.90 4.53 -16.31
C THR A 123 11.94 3.85 -15.43
N GLY A 124 12.73 2.92 -15.97
CA GLY A 124 13.82 2.26 -15.28
C GLY A 124 14.88 3.24 -14.81
N SER A 125 15.28 4.20 -15.65
CA SER A 125 16.25 5.24 -15.30
C SER A 125 15.75 6.14 -14.17
N VAL A 126 14.49 6.59 -14.22
CA VAL A 126 13.86 7.37 -13.14
C VAL A 126 13.83 6.56 -11.84
N ALA A 127 13.51 5.27 -11.92
CA ALA A 127 13.51 4.38 -10.76
C ALA A 127 14.90 4.21 -10.16
N VAL A 128 15.95 4.07 -10.97
CA VAL A 128 17.36 3.99 -10.51
C VAL A 128 17.78 5.31 -9.85
N LEU A 129 17.53 6.44 -10.49
CA LEU A 129 17.89 7.75 -9.93
C LEU A 129 17.11 8.02 -8.64
N GLY A 130 15.82 7.70 -8.61
CA GLY A 130 14.97 7.79 -7.42
C GLY A 130 15.48 6.88 -6.29
N ALA A 131 15.88 5.66 -6.60
CA ALA A 131 16.46 4.72 -5.62
C ALA A 131 17.74 5.28 -5.02
N ILE A 132 18.68 5.78 -5.85
CA ILE A 132 19.93 6.40 -5.39
C ILE A 132 19.62 7.59 -4.48
N ALA A 133 18.72 8.48 -4.89
CA ALA A 133 18.34 9.65 -4.11
C ALA A 133 17.72 9.29 -2.75
N VAL A 134 16.80 8.32 -2.72
CA VAL A 134 16.14 7.84 -1.48
C VAL A 134 17.14 7.13 -0.56
N ILE A 135 18.03 6.28 -1.10
CA ILE A 135 19.06 5.57 -0.32
C ILE A 135 20.03 6.58 0.29
N THR A 136 20.54 7.53 -0.49
CA THR A 136 21.46 8.58 -0.03
C THR A 136 20.78 9.46 1.02
N ALA A 137 19.54 9.90 0.77
CA ALA A 137 18.77 10.67 1.74
C ALA A 137 18.55 9.90 3.05
N THR A 138 18.31 8.57 2.98
CA THR A 138 18.17 7.73 4.17
C THR A 138 19.46 7.67 4.99
N ALA A 139 20.59 7.68 4.34
CA ALA A 139 21.89 7.68 5.02
C ALA A 139 22.15 9.02 5.73
N VAL A 140 21.79 10.15 5.12
CA VAL A 140 22.09 11.50 5.62
C VAL A 140 20.97 12.02 6.54
N ARG A 141 19.73 11.99 6.05
CA ARG A 141 18.53 12.51 6.75
C ARG A 141 17.31 11.64 6.47
N ARG A 142 17.04 10.68 7.32
CA ARG A 142 15.98 9.65 7.11
C ARG A 142 14.61 10.23 6.69
N ARG A 143 14.18 11.35 7.25
CA ARG A 143 12.89 11.98 6.89
C ARG A 143 12.88 12.53 5.47
N LEU A 144 14.03 12.97 4.94
CA LEU A 144 14.15 13.50 3.59
C LEU A 144 13.83 12.42 2.53
N ALA A 145 14.15 11.16 2.81
CA ALA A 145 13.85 10.03 1.93
C ALA A 145 12.35 9.92 1.59
N ALA A 146 11.47 10.14 2.57
CA ALA A 146 10.03 10.11 2.34
C ALA A 146 9.56 11.27 1.43
N HIS A 147 10.12 12.46 1.61
CA HIS A 147 9.80 13.61 0.76
C HIS A 147 10.29 13.41 -0.68
N ILE A 148 11.50 12.86 -0.87
CA ILE A 148 12.03 12.53 -2.20
C ILE A 148 11.14 11.48 -2.87
N ALA A 149 10.81 10.38 -2.17
CA ALA A 149 9.94 9.34 -2.72
C ALA A 149 8.57 9.93 -3.13
N MET A 150 8.00 10.82 -2.32
CA MET A 150 6.74 11.51 -2.63
C MET A 150 6.89 12.45 -3.83
N GLY A 151 7.99 13.19 -3.94
CA GLY A 151 8.26 14.05 -5.08
C GLY A 151 8.33 13.26 -6.39
N VAL A 152 9.02 12.11 -6.39
CA VAL A 152 9.07 11.20 -7.55
C VAL A 152 7.67 10.65 -7.87
N LEU A 153 6.89 10.26 -6.84
CA LEU A 153 5.52 9.80 -7.03
C LEU A 153 4.62 10.88 -7.64
N ILE A 154 4.66 12.11 -7.15
CA ILE A 154 3.83 13.21 -7.68
C ILE A 154 4.22 13.53 -9.12
N ALA A 155 5.51 13.69 -9.41
CA ALA A 155 5.98 13.94 -10.77
C ALA A 155 5.56 12.82 -11.73
N GLY A 156 5.78 11.57 -11.33
CA GLY A 156 5.33 10.41 -12.08
C GLY A 156 3.81 10.35 -12.25
N SER A 157 3.04 10.72 -11.22
CA SER A 157 1.57 10.76 -11.29
C SER A 157 1.06 11.77 -12.32
N VAL A 158 1.68 12.95 -12.39
CA VAL A 158 1.33 13.97 -13.40
C VAL A 158 1.64 13.47 -14.81
N ILE A 159 2.82 12.90 -15.02
CA ILE A 159 3.22 12.33 -16.31
C ILE A 159 2.30 11.15 -16.69
N GLY A 160 2.06 10.23 -15.76
CA GLY A 160 1.20 9.09 -15.98
C GLY A 160 -0.24 9.49 -16.30
N ALA A 161 -0.79 10.48 -15.59
CA ALA A 161 -2.11 11.02 -15.88
C ALA A 161 -2.19 11.63 -17.28
N TYR A 162 -1.21 12.45 -17.63
CA TYR A 162 -1.13 13.03 -18.98
C TYR A 162 -1.11 11.94 -20.05
N LEU A 163 -0.25 10.94 -19.92
CA LEU A 163 -0.12 9.86 -20.88
C LEU A 163 -1.42 9.01 -20.99
N ILE A 164 -2.06 8.67 -19.89
CA ILE A 164 -3.29 7.86 -19.90
C ILE A 164 -4.47 8.63 -20.47
N LEU A 165 -4.57 9.93 -20.18
CA LEU A 165 -5.69 10.73 -20.64
C LEU A 165 -5.57 11.10 -22.13
N THR A 166 -4.34 11.17 -22.70
CA THR A 166 -4.09 11.58 -24.08
C THR A 166 -3.74 10.44 -25.02
N ALA A 167 -3.34 9.25 -24.52
CA ALA A 167 -2.98 8.11 -25.36
C ALA A 167 -4.15 7.65 -26.24
N GLY A 168 -3.89 7.31 -27.50
CA GLY A 168 -4.83 6.53 -28.30
C GLY A 168 -5.04 5.15 -27.68
N LEU A 169 -6.25 4.61 -27.75
CA LEU A 169 -6.50 3.23 -27.34
C LEU A 169 -6.25 2.30 -28.52
N ASP A 170 -5.57 1.19 -28.27
CA ASP A 170 -5.32 0.14 -29.27
C ASP A 170 -6.62 -0.61 -29.58
N ALA A 171 -6.84 -0.93 -30.86
CA ALA A 171 -7.98 -1.74 -31.27
C ALA A 171 -7.83 -3.19 -30.74
N PRO A 172 -8.91 -3.85 -30.32
CA PRO A 172 -10.33 -3.44 -30.32
C PRO A 172 -10.75 -2.61 -29.11
N GLY A 173 -9.84 -2.05 -28.32
CA GLY A 173 -10.11 -1.38 -27.07
C GLY A 173 -10.22 -2.33 -25.88
N TRP A 174 -11.01 -1.97 -24.88
CA TRP A 174 -11.27 -2.86 -23.75
C TRP A 174 -12.40 -3.82 -24.08
N VAL A 175 -12.24 -5.06 -23.62
CA VAL A 175 -13.27 -6.10 -23.67
C VAL A 175 -13.78 -6.32 -22.26
N VAL A 176 -15.08 -6.48 -22.11
CA VAL A 176 -15.73 -6.72 -20.80
C VAL A 176 -16.13 -8.19 -20.72
N ASP A 177 -15.73 -8.86 -19.65
CA ASP A 177 -16.16 -10.23 -19.37
C ASP A 177 -17.68 -10.26 -19.18
N PRO A 178 -18.43 -11.08 -19.93
CA PRO A 178 -19.88 -11.08 -19.89
C PRO A 178 -20.47 -11.53 -18.55
N ASN A 179 -19.72 -12.31 -17.76
CA ASN A 179 -20.21 -12.87 -16.50
C ASN A 179 -19.90 -11.95 -15.31
N THR A 180 -18.70 -11.38 -15.27
CA THR A 180 -18.21 -10.59 -14.15
C THR A 180 -18.29 -9.09 -14.37
N HIS A 181 -18.48 -8.65 -15.62
CA HIS A 181 -18.44 -7.24 -16.04
C HIS A 181 -17.11 -6.52 -15.77
N VAL A 182 -16.03 -7.29 -15.54
CA VAL A 182 -14.66 -6.77 -15.38
C VAL A 182 -14.04 -6.49 -16.75
N PRO A 183 -13.36 -5.34 -16.96
CA PRO A 183 -12.61 -5.12 -18.18
C PRO A 183 -11.44 -6.08 -18.27
N VAL A 184 -11.33 -6.75 -19.41
CA VAL A 184 -10.23 -7.65 -19.75
C VAL A 184 -9.55 -7.18 -21.04
N GLY A 185 -8.29 -7.55 -21.21
CA GLY A 185 -7.51 -7.18 -22.38
C GLY A 185 -6.65 -5.94 -22.18
N SER A 186 -6.02 -5.46 -23.26
CA SER A 186 -5.03 -4.39 -23.21
C SER A 186 -5.40 -3.27 -24.17
N ALA A 187 -6.22 -2.33 -23.68
CA ALA A 187 -6.63 -1.18 -24.48
C ALA A 187 -5.58 -0.07 -24.58
N PHE A 188 -4.65 0.00 -23.61
CA PHE A 188 -3.60 1.01 -23.65
C PHE A 188 -2.36 0.54 -24.40
N PRO A 189 -1.70 1.44 -25.18
CA PRO A 189 -0.46 1.13 -25.86
C PRO A 189 0.66 0.77 -24.90
N GLY A 190 1.65 0.04 -25.38
CA GLY A 190 2.74 -0.52 -24.60
C GLY A 190 3.49 0.50 -23.73
N TYR A 191 3.72 1.71 -24.25
CA TYR A 191 4.43 2.76 -23.52
C TYR A 191 3.70 3.24 -22.24
N VAL A 192 2.36 3.14 -22.19
CA VAL A 192 1.58 3.41 -20.98
C VAL A 192 1.67 2.22 -19.99
N ARG A 193 1.59 1.01 -20.52
CA ARG A 193 1.52 -0.22 -19.70
C ARG A 193 2.81 -0.51 -18.95
N VAL A 194 3.96 -0.16 -19.51
CA VAL A 194 5.27 -0.35 -18.85
C VAL A 194 5.48 0.59 -17.65
N LEU A 195 4.64 1.63 -17.46
CA LEU A 195 4.68 2.46 -16.27
C LEU A 195 4.11 1.74 -15.03
N THR A 196 3.11 0.87 -15.23
CA THR A 196 2.34 0.25 -14.14
C THR A 196 3.21 -0.44 -13.08
N PRO A 197 4.24 -1.25 -13.40
CA PRO A 197 5.06 -1.90 -12.38
C PRO A 197 5.77 -0.93 -11.45
N ALA A 198 6.27 0.20 -11.95
CA ALA A 198 6.98 1.19 -11.15
C ALA A 198 6.08 1.83 -10.09
N PHE A 199 4.79 1.98 -10.35
CA PHE A 199 3.81 2.52 -9.40
C PHE A 199 3.19 1.43 -8.53
N ASN A 200 2.57 0.44 -9.17
CA ASN A 200 1.76 -0.56 -8.49
C ASN A 200 2.61 -1.51 -7.65
N VAL A 201 3.65 -2.12 -8.27
CA VAL A 201 4.47 -3.10 -7.56
C VAL A 201 5.32 -2.43 -6.48
N ALA A 202 5.99 -1.31 -6.79
CA ALA A 202 6.79 -0.61 -5.78
C ALA A 202 5.92 -0.12 -4.61
N GLY A 203 4.73 0.43 -4.90
CA GLY A 203 3.77 0.87 -3.88
C GLY A 203 3.25 -0.28 -3.02
N ALA A 204 2.81 -1.38 -3.64
CA ALA A 204 2.33 -2.56 -2.94
C ALA A 204 3.42 -3.18 -2.04
N LEU A 205 4.65 -3.28 -2.53
CA LEU A 205 5.79 -3.75 -1.74
C LEU A 205 6.05 -2.84 -0.53
N CYS A 206 6.02 -1.51 -0.70
CA CYS A 206 6.15 -0.57 0.41
C CYS A 206 5.04 -0.75 1.45
N LEU A 207 3.80 -0.94 1.03
CA LEU A 207 2.66 -1.12 1.93
C LEU A 207 2.75 -2.45 2.70
N VAL A 208 2.90 -3.56 1.99
CA VAL A 208 2.92 -4.92 2.57
C VAL A 208 4.13 -5.10 3.50
N PHE A 209 5.34 -4.83 3.00
CA PHE A 209 6.54 -5.01 3.82
C PHE A 209 6.67 -3.98 4.92
N GLY A 210 6.15 -2.77 4.73
CA GLY A 210 6.09 -1.78 5.80
C GLY A 210 5.18 -2.21 6.94
N ALA A 211 4.04 -2.82 6.62
CA ALA A 211 3.14 -3.39 7.62
C ALA A 211 3.78 -4.60 8.34
N ILE A 212 4.43 -5.51 7.60
CA ILE A 212 5.19 -6.63 8.18
C ILE A 212 6.34 -6.12 9.07
N PHE A 213 7.10 -5.12 8.62
CA PHE A 213 8.16 -4.51 9.41
C PHE A 213 7.62 -3.89 10.69
N SER A 214 6.48 -3.20 10.62
CA SER A 214 5.80 -2.64 11.78
C SER A 214 5.36 -3.74 12.75
N ALA A 215 4.75 -4.83 12.25
CA ALA A 215 4.40 -5.99 13.08
C ALA A 215 5.63 -6.55 13.80
N TYR A 216 6.74 -6.75 13.06
CA TYR A 216 7.99 -7.27 13.62
C TYR A 216 8.56 -6.39 14.74
N VAL A 217 8.40 -5.06 14.65
CA VAL A 217 8.90 -4.14 15.69
C VAL A 217 8.18 -4.35 17.02
N TYR A 218 6.90 -4.67 16.99
CA TYR A 218 6.04 -4.76 18.19
C TYR A 218 5.80 -6.18 18.70
N MET A 219 6.20 -7.23 17.93
CA MET A 219 6.03 -8.62 18.34
C MET A 219 7.15 -9.11 19.27
N PRO A 220 6.91 -10.18 20.08
CA PRO A 220 7.97 -10.88 20.82
C PRO A 220 9.00 -11.44 19.85
N LYS A 221 10.25 -10.98 19.96
CA LYS A 221 11.30 -11.25 18.95
C LYS A 221 12.09 -12.50 19.27
N ARG A 222 12.17 -13.42 18.33
CA ARG A 222 13.20 -14.45 18.25
C ARG A 222 14.18 -14.08 17.13
N LYS A 223 15.48 -13.98 17.47
CA LYS A 223 16.52 -13.59 16.51
C LYS A 223 17.33 -14.84 16.13
N LEU A 224 17.08 -15.38 14.94
CA LEU A 224 17.89 -16.43 14.35
C LEU A 224 19.12 -15.83 13.65
N LEU A 225 18.92 -14.79 12.85
CA LEU A 225 19.98 -14.08 12.16
C LEU A 225 20.46 -12.89 13.00
N ARG A 226 21.71 -12.97 13.50
CA ARG A 226 22.32 -11.98 14.40
C ARG A 226 23.63 -11.41 13.88
N ALA A 227 24.12 -11.86 12.72
CA ALA A 227 25.41 -11.45 12.20
C ALA A 227 25.47 -9.94 11.94
N LYS A 228 26.61 -9.34 12.21
CA LYS A 228 26.91 -7.97 11.81
C LYS A 228 27.68 -8.04 10.49
N VAL A 229 27.15 -7.40 9.46
CA VAL A 229 27.81 -7.25 8.16
C VAL A 229 28.39 -5.84 8.12
N ASN A 230 29.69 -5.73 7.89
CA ASN A 230 30.40 -4.44 7.95
C ASN A 230 30.36 -3.66 6.61
N VAL A 231 29.97 -4.30 5.51
CA VAL A 231 29.84 -3.64 4.21
C VAL A 231 28.47 -2.96 4.12
N PRO A 232 28.38 -1.61 3.94
CA PRO A 232 27.13 -0.86 4.08
C PRO A 232 25.98 -1.39 3.22
N VAL A 233 26.18 -1.67 1.93
CA VAL A 233 25.12 -2.17 1.02
C VAL A 233 24.70 -3.59 1.40
N LEU A 234 25.67 -4.49 1.64
CA LEU A 234 25.39 -5.86 2.06
C LEU A 234 24.73 -5.91 3.44
N ALA A 235 25.08 -5.00 4.34
CA ALA A 235 24.44 -4.88 5.66
C ALA A 235 22.94 -4.54 5.54
N GLN A 236 22.53 -3.74 4.54
CA GLN A 236 21.12 -3.41 4.33
C GLN A 236 20.34 -4.58 3.73
N LEU A 237 20.91 -5.26 2.72
CA LEU A 237 20.30 -6.46 2.13
C LEU A 237 20.18 -7.58 3.17
N TYR A 238 21.25 -7.82 3.92
CA TYR A 238 21.24 -8.77 5.04
C TYR A 238 20.21 -8.37 6.11
N GLY A 239 20.13 -7.09 6.44
CA GLY A 239 19.16 -6.55 7.40
C GLY A 239 17.71 -6.79 6.97
N ALA A 240 17.39 -6.60 5.70
CA ALA A 240 16.06 -6.89 5.15
C ALA A 240 15.75 -8.41 5.22
N ALA A 241 16.69 -9.26 4.78
CA ALA A 241 16.55 -10.71 4.88
C ALA A 241 16.44 -11.17 6.35
N ALA A 242 17.23 -10.59 7.25
CA ALA A 242 17.18 -10.91 8.68
C ALA A 242 15.82 -10.51 9.30
N VAL A 243 15.23 -9.39 8.90
CA VAL A 243 13.89 -9.01 9.35
C VAL A 243 12.86 -10.04 8.89
N ALA A 244 12.88 -10.46 7.62
CA ALA A 244 11.95 -11.45 7.09
C ALA A 244 12.08 -12.81 7.81
N VAL A 245 13.29 -13.34 7.94
CA VAL A 245 13.55 -14.62 8.63
C VAL A 245 13.20 -14.54 10.11
N ASN A 246 13.64 -13.49 10.80
CA ASN A 246 13.36 -13.32 12.22
C ASN A 246 11.86 -13.06 12.48
N PHE A 247 11.13 -12.44 11.56
CA PHE A 247 9.68 -12.31 11.62
C PHE A 247 9.02 -13.69 11.62
N VAL A 248 9.32 -14.53 10.63
CA VAL A 248 8.76 -15.89 10.52
C VAL A 248 9.07 -16.73 11.77
N VAL A 249 10.32 -16.72 12.23
CA VAL A 249 10.72 -17.47 13.43
C VAL A 249 10.07 -16.93 14.72
N SER A 250 9.64 -15.67 14.72
CA SER A 250 8.94 -15.05 15.86
C SER A 250 7.43 -15.33 15.88
N LEU A 251 6.83 -15.81 14.79
CA LEU A 251 5.39 -16.09 14.71
C LEU A 251 4.86 -17.03 15.82
N PRO A 252 5.52 -18.15 16.15
CA PRO A 252 5.04 -19.01 17.24
C PRO A 252 5.00 -18.31 18.60
N ALA A 253 5.99 -17.45 18.88
CA ALA A 253 6.02 -16.67 20.12
C ALA A 253 4.93 -15.59 20.14
N ALA A 254 4.66 -14.97 18.99
CA ALA A 254 3.58 -13.99 18.84
C ALA A 254 2.20 -14.66 18.99
N THR A 255 1.99 -15.84 18.40
CA THR A 255 0.75 -16.63 18.56
C THR A 255 0.52 -16.99 20.03
N LYS A 256 1.54 -17.48 20.74
CA LYS A 256 1.44 -17.74 22.18
C LYS A 256 1.11 -16.49 22.98
N ALA A 257 1.70 -15.36 22.65
CA ALA A 257 1.42 -14.07 23.29
C ALA A 257 -0.02 -13.61 23.00
N LEU A 258 -0.54 -13.85 21.79
CA LEU A 258 -1.92 -13.53 21.40
C LEU A 258 -2.92 -14.35 22.23
N LEU A 259 -2.73 -15.67 22.29
CA LEU A 259 -3.58 -16.59 23.07
C LEU A 259 -3.61 -16.24 24.56
N ASN A 260 -2.50 -15.71 25.09
CA ASN A 260 -2.39 -15.27 26.48
C ASN A 260 -2.86 -13.81 26.73
N GLY A 261 -3.41 -13.12 25.71
CA GLY A 261 -3.84 -11.73 25.81
C GLY A 261 -2.70 -10.71 26.02
N LYS A 262 -1.44 -11.10 25.78
CA LYS A 262 -0.24 -10.30 26.01
C LYS A 262 0.39 -9.73 24.75
N LEU A 263 -0.22 -9.96 23.58
CA LEU A 263 0.29 -9.43 22.33
C LEU A 263 -0.11 -7.96 22.16
N ASN A 264 0.85 -7.12 21.73
CA ASN A 264 0.55 -5.73 21.40
C ASN A 264 -0.46 -5.65 20.24
N SER A 265 -1.52 -4.85 20.40
CA SER A 265 -2.62 -4.71 19.42
C SER A 265 -2.15 -4.23 18.02
N ARG A 266 -1.00 -3.57 17.95
CA ARG A 266 -0.39 -3.16 16.67
C ARG A 266 0.05 -4.35 15.81
N VAL A 267 0.35 -5.50 16.41
CA VAL A 267 0.78 -6.69 15.65
C VAL A 267 -0.37 -7.25 14.81
N PRO A 268 -1.52 -7.64 15.39
CA PRO A 268 -2.66 -8.10 14.58
C PRO A 268 -3.16 -7.01 13.62
N ALA A 269 -3.17 -5.74 14.04
CA ALA A 269 -3.57 -4.62 13.20
C ALA A 269 -2.72 -4.52 11.91
N THR A 270 -1.40 -4.53 12.05
CA THR A 270 -0.50 -4.41 10.90
C THR A 270 -0.47 -5.68 10.04
N LEU A 271 -0.69 -6.86 10.62
CA LEU A 271 -0.84 -8.11 9.86
C LEU A 271 -2.11 -8.10 9.01
N LEU A 272 -3.25 -7.64 9.55
CA LEU A 272 -4.48 -7.45 8.79
C LEU A 272 -4.28 -6.49 7.62
N ILE A 273 -3.57 -5.37 7.85
CA ILE A 273 -3.23 -4.40 6.80
C ILE A 273 -2.34 -5.06 5.73
N ALA A 274 -1.33 -5.85 6.13
CA ALA A 274 -0.44 -6.53 5.18
C ALA A 274 -1.20 -7.53 4.29
N VAL A 275 -2.04 -8.37 4.90
CA VAL A 275 -2.86 -9.36 4.18
C VAL A 275 -3.88 -8.66 3.29
N GLY A 276 -4.56 -7.64 3.82
CA GLY A 276 -5.53 -6.85 3.07
C GLY A 276 -4.94 -6.12 1.86
N ALA A 277 -3.68 -5.66 1.97
CA ALA A 277 -2.97 -5.05 0.85
C ALA A 277 -2.47 -6.08 -0.17
N PHE A 278 -2.16 -7.30 0.27
CA PHE A 278 -1.66 -8.37 -0.60
C PHE A 278 -2.77 -8.99 -1.47
N ILE A 279 -3.98 -9.17 -0.91
CA ILE A 279 -5.10 -9.81 -1.61
C ILE A 279 -5.46 -9.14 -2.95
N PRO A 280 -5.70 -7.82 -3.04
CA PRO A 280 -6.01 -7.18 -4.31
C PRO A 280 -4.89 -7.31 -5.34
N GLY A 281 -3.64 -7.31 -4.90
CA GLY A 281 -2.48 -7.55 -5.78
C GLY A 281 -2.51 -8.93 -6.43
N VAL A 282 -2.82 -9.98 -5.65
CA VAL A 282 -2.95 -11.35 -6.15
C VAL A 282 -4.16 -11.48 -7.08
N THR A 283 -5.32 -10.97 -6.68
CA THR A 283 -6.56 -11.11 -7.47
C THR A 283 -6.52 -10.31 -8.76
N SER A 284 -5.88 -9.13 -8.77
CA SER A 284 -5.56 -8.40 -10.01
C SER A 284 -4.60 -9.18 -10.93
N GLY A 285 -3.65 -9.92 -10.35
CA GLY A 285 -2.80 -10.85 -11.11
C GLY A 285 -3.62 -11.97 -11.74
N LEU A 286 -4.47 -12.62 -10.96
CA LEU A 286 -5.36 -13.71 -11.42
C LEU A 286 -6.30 -13.26 -12.53
N ASN A 287 -6.82 -12.03 -12.46
CA ASN A 287 -7.65 -11.45 -13.52
C ASN A 287 -6.92 -11.43 -14.88
N ARG A 288 -5.60 -11.17 -14.89
CA ARG A 288 -4.78 -11.21 -16.12
C ARG A 288 -4.61 -12.62 -16.70
N PHE A 289 -4.85 -13.66 -15.90
CA PHE A 289 -4.86 -15.08 -16.31
C PHE A 289 -6.28 -15.60 -16.56
N GLY A 290 -7.29 -14.71 -16.62
CA GLY A 290 -8.68 -15.08 -16.92
C GLY A 290 -9.53 -15.49 -15.72
N VAL A 291 -8.99 -15.43 -14.47
CA VAL A 291 -9.76 -15.69 -13.26
C VAL A 291 -10.41 -14.38 -12.79
N THR A 292 -11.45 -13.94 -13.52
CA THR A 292 -12.07 -12.63 -13.34
C THR A 292 -12.95 -12.50 -12.10
N TRP A 293 -13.57 -13.59 -11.65
CA TRP A 293 -14.49 -13.58 -10.50
C TRP A 293 -13.81 -13.17 -9.19
N SER A 294 -12.51 -13.43 -9.04
CA SER A 294 -11.75 -13.10 -7.84
C SER A 294 -11.44 -11.62 -7.69
N PHE A 295 -11.55 -10.84 -8.76
CA PHE A 295 -11.10 -9.45 -8.81
C PHE A 295 -11.87 -8.56 -7.82
N PHE A 296 -13.17 -8.38 -8.00
CA PHE A 296 -14.00 -7.55 -7.12
C PHE A 296 -14.09 -8.09 -5.69
N LEU A 297 -14.11 -9.42 -5.54
CA LEU A 297 -14.09 -10.04 -4.21
C LEU A 297 -12.78 -9.72 -3.48
N GLY A 298 -11.65 -9.81 -4.17
CA GLY A 298 -10.35 -9.51 -3.61
C GLY A 298 -10.21 -8.05 -3.19
N GLU A 299 -10.77 -7.13 -3.95
CA GLU A 299 -10.80 -5.71 -3.60
C GLU A 299 -11.63 -5.44 -2.35
N LEU A 300 -12.84 -5.99 -2.27
CA LEU A 300 -13.67 -5.82 -1.07
C LEU A 300 -13.01 -6.44 0.17
N LEU A 301 -12.49 -7.67 0.07
CA LEU A 301 -11.77 -8.30 1.17
C LEU A 301 -10.51 -7.52 1.55
N GLY A 302 -9.80 -6.98 0.57
CA GLY A 302 -8.62 -6.15 0.79
C GLY A 302 -8.94 -4.93 1.64
N VAL A 303 -9.91 -4.13 1.24
CA VAL A 303 -10.27 -2.92 1.99
C VAL A 303 -10.90 -3.24 3.35
N LEU A 304 -11.69 -4.32 3.47
CA LEU A 304 -12.23 -4.79 4.75
C LEU A 304 -11.14 -5.15 5.75
N LEU A 305 -10.11 -5.88 5.30
CA LEU A 305 -9.00 -6.29 6.16
C LEU A 305 -8.12 -5.10 6.54
N ILE A 306 -7.83 -4.19 5.62
CA ILE A 306 -7.07 -2.96 5.93
C ILE A 306 -7.84 -2.11 6.94
N PHE A 307 -9.14 -1.93 6.72
CA PHE A 307 -10.01 -1.18 7.64
C PHE A 307 -10.13 -1.87 9.00
N GLY A 308 -10.33 -3.19 9.02
CA GLY A 308 -10.33 -3.98 10.25
C GLY A 308 -9.02 -3.86 11.02
N GLY A 309 -7.88 -3.92 10.34
CA GLY A 309 -6.57 -3.70 10.93
C GLY A 309 -6.43 -2.29 11.54
N PHE A 310 -6.93 -1.28 10.84
CA PHE A 310 -6.99 0.09 11.35
C PHE A 310 -7.86 0.19 12.62
N LEU A 311 -9.04 -0.44 12.63
CA LEU A 311 -9.94 -0.45 13.79
C LEU A 311 -9.36 -1.20 15.00
N VAL A 312 -8.60 -2.26 14.80
CA VAL A 312 -7.96 -3.03 15.89
C VAL A 312 -6.82 -2.24 16.55
N SER A 313 -6.23 -1.26 15.85
CA SER A 313 -5.19 -0.41 16.42
C SER A 313 -5.77 0.50 17.52
N GLU A 314 -5.31 0.32 18.79
CA GLU A 314 -5.78 1.12 19.94
C GLU A 314 -5.63 2.64 19.76
N GLU A 315 -4.75 3.08 18.84
CA GLU A 315 -4.58 4.51 18.55
C GLU A 315 -5.82 5.16 17.92
N VAL A 316 -6.68 4.35 17.27
CA VAL A 316 -7.88 4.84 16.58
C VAL A 316 -9.00 5.18 17.56
N PHE A 317 -9.23 4.31 18.56
CA PHE A 317 -10.37 4.45 19.47
C PHE A 317 -10.16 5.41 20.61
N ARG A 318 -8.95 5.91 20.83
CA ARG A 318 -8.69 6.86 21.93
C ARG A 318 -9.43 8.19 21.79
N ASN A 319 -9.91 8.55 20.58
CA ASN A 319 -10.55 9.85 20.35
C ASN A 319 -11.59 9.85 19.20
N VAL A 320 -12.25 8.73 18.90
CA VAL A 320 -13.34 8.75 17.91
C VAL A 320 -14.59 9.32 18.58
N ARG A 321 -14.98 10.53 18.22
CA ARG A 321 -16.29 11.12 18.53
C ARG A 321 -17.25 10.72 17.41
N ILE A 322 -18.04 9.68 17.61
CA ILE A 322 -19.16 9.37 16.75
C ILE A 322 -20.41 9.99 17.37
N GLY A 323 -21.01 10.99 16.70
CA GLY A 323 -22.30 11.55 17.08
C GLY A 323 -22.39 12.15 18.48
N GLY A 324 -21.35 12.83 18.97
CA GLY A 324 -21.41 13.50 20.27
C GLY A 324 -21.22 12.61 21.51
N THR A 325 -21.14 11.29 21.34
CA THR A 325 -20.94 10.35 22.46
C THR A 325 -19.45 9.97 22.55
N ILE A 326 -18.82 10.26 23.68
CA ILE A 326 -17.44 9.86 23.95
C ILE A 326 -17.45 8.39 24.38
N TRP A 327 -17.01 7.50 23.51
CA TRP A 327 -16.68 6.13 23.89
C TRP A 327 -15.27 6.11 24.46
N SER A 328 -15.12 6.31 25.77
CA SER A 328 -13.86 6.08 26.48
C SER A 328 -13.87 4.64 27.02
N ARG A 329 -13.05 3.77 26.43
CA ARG A 329 -12.67 2.54 27.15
C ARG A 329 -11.68 2.94 28.24
N SER A 330 -12.05 2.71 29.49
CA SER A 330 -11.14 2.82 30.63
C SER A 330 -9.89 1.97 30.38
N PRO A 331 -8.68 2.48 30.74
CA PRO A 331 -7.46 1.67 30.64
C PRO A 331 -7.63 0.46 31.56
N SER A 332 -7.62 -0.73 31.04
CA SER A 332 -7.51 -1.95 31.84
C SER A 332 -6.17 -1.93 32.58
N GLY A 333 -6.22 -1.68 33.89
CA GLY A 333 -5.23 -2.09 34.88
C GLY A 333 -3.77 -1.72 34.58
N GLY A 334 -3.41 -0.43 34.59
CA GLY A 334 -2.04 0.00 34.83
C GLY A 334 -1.74 -0.03 36.32
N ALA A 335 -0.69 -0.75 36.73
CA ALA A 335 -0.22 -0.83 38.12
C ALA A 335 -0.05 0.57 38.76
N PRO A 336 -0.34 0.74 40.03
CA PRO A 336 -0.19 2.02 40.71
C PRO A 336 1.27 2.47 40.69
N ALA A 337 1.47 3.74 40.32
CA ALA A 337 2.79 4.37 40.39
C ALA A 337 3.40 4.25 41.80
N PRO A 338 4.71 3.95 41.93
CA PRO A 338 5.35 3.88 43.23
C PRO A 338 5.29 5.27 43.89
N ASN A 339 4.78 5.28 45.12
CA ASN A 339 4.67 6.42 46.02
C ASN A 339 6.07 7.00 46.28
N ARG A 340 6.37 8.17 45.72
CA ARG A 340 7.56 8.94 46.11
C ARG A 340 7.27 9.57 47.44
N THR A 341 7.68 8.91 48.52
CA THR A 341 7.84 9.53 49.84
C THR A 341 8.85 10.68 49.74
N ARG A 342 8.37 11.90 49.91
CA ARG A 342 9.23 13.05 50.20
C ARG A 342 9.84 12.81 51.59
N GLY A 343 11.13 12.54 51.62
CA GLY A 343 11.94 12.64 52.83
C GLY A 343 12.28 14.12 53.05
N SER A 344 12.02 14.54 54.23
CA SER A 344 12.37 15.80 54.86
C SER A 344 13.87 16.11 54.82
#